data_efa30cd943f6fdba255ec3621fbb4a76
#
_entry.id   efa30cd943f6fdba255ec3621fbb4a76
#
_cell.length_a   1.000
_cell.length_b   1.000
_cell.length_c   1.000
_cell.angle_alpha   90.00
_cell.angle_beta   90.00
_cell.angle_gamma   90.00
#
_symmetry.space_group_name_H-M   'P 1'
#
loop_
_entity.id
_entity.type
_entity.pdbx_description
1 polymer ?
#
loop_
_entity_poly.entity_id
_entity_poly.type
_entity_poly.pdbx_seq_one_letter_code
_entity_poly.pdbx_strand_id
1 'polypeptide(L)'
;MKHLKLLLNAALLLCCTTTLAQPISSSLLQSGKVPEGTVYYLPKTAIHFHLLIEKTTYTPGIFSKYAEKYLLRQDVGQEKDICHHLINFQMSQAGVRDTSKCFIVNLKGKSATAEIHRSDDSVLLAVNDTPLSTKQPQPFQPAPKKRQRIDAMKYLSGEARIASSMAKKAEITALQMAELQEHRQLLITGEADEMPEDRAQLQLMIDEIDLQYESLQSLFVGTTTCDTTECIFTLCPDKEMEREIIFRISKQRGLVDKDDLSGVPFYLTVEDLHQHSQQEFDFPENKKNEGFYANIPGTARLTIYREEQQLATYTYPFAQFGFTELQGGFLFKHYPATQLVLNPITGAIEKLHAEIPEKK
;
A
#
# COMPACT_ATOMS: atom_id res chain seq x y z
N MET A 1 -12.26 -43.12 5.32
CA MET A 1 -11.27 -42.04 5.29
C MET A 1 -11.62 -40.84 4.39
N LYS A 2 -12.49 -40.97 3.37
CA LYS A 2 -12.90 -39.81 2.51
C LYS A 2 -13.91 -38.88 3.19
N HIS A 3 -14.74 -39.36 4.09
CA HIS A 3 -15.74 -38.53 4.81
C HIS A 3 -15.16 -37.71 5.96
N LEU A 4 -14.01 -38.10 6.54
CA LEU A 4 -13.35 -37.36 7.60
C LEU A 4 -12.61 -36.13 7.07
N LYS A 5 -12.11 -36.15 5.81
CA LYS A 5 -11.47 -34.97 5.15
C LYS A 5 -12.50 -33.93 4.72
N LEU A 6 -13.74 -34.32 4.43
CA LEU A 6 -14.82 -33.39 4.05
C LEU A 6 -15.33 -32.62 5.27
N LEU A 7 -15.37 -33.23 6.44
CA LEU A 7 -15.76 -32.56 7.70
C LEU A 7 -14.69 -31.61 8.21
N LEU A 8 -13.40 -31.89 7.96
CA LEU A 8 -12.32 -31.01 8.36
C LEU A 8 -12.26 -29.74 7.49
N ASN A 9 -12.57 -29.83 6.19
CA ASN A 9 -12.65 -28.67 5.31
C ASN A 9 -13.90 -27.82 5.53
N ALA A 10 -15.02 -28.42 5.98
CA ALA A 10 -16.22 -27.66 6.34
C ALA A 10 -16.05 -26.89 7.65
N ALA A 11 -15.24 -27.40 8.59
CA ALA A 11 -14.93 -26.70 9.86
C ALA A 11 -13.97 -25.50 9.66
N LEU A 12 -13.10 -25.55 8.64
CA LEU A 12 -12.17 -24.44 8.35
C LEU A 12 -12.84 -23.27 7.62
N LEU A 13 -13.96 -23.48 6.94
CA LEU A 13 -14.72 -22.40 6.26
C LEU A 13 -15.72 -21.69 7.17
N LEU A 14 -15.99 -22.21 8.38
CA LEU A 14 -16.94 -21.62 9.33
C LEU A 14 -16.29 -20.67 10.34
N CYS A 15 -14.96 -20.55 10.38
CA CYS A 15 -14.26 -19.66 11.31
C CYS A 15 -14.00 -18.25 10.80
N CYS A 16 -14.46 -17.87 9.59
CA CYS A 16 -14.19 -16.56 9.02
C CYS A 16 -15.39 -15.59 9.01
N THR A 17 -16.49 -15.86 9.73
CA THR A 17 -17.63 -14.93 9.76
C THR A 17 -18.25 -14.77 11.14
N THR A 18 -17.44 -14.43 12.14
CA THR A 18 -17.98 -13.81 13.34
C THR A 18 -17.27 -12.48 13.58
N THR A 19 -17.47 -11.52 12.68
CA THR A 19 -17.50 -10.13 13.10
C THR A 19 -18.73 -9.99 13.97
N LEU A 20 -18.56 -10.17 15.27
CA LEU A 20 -19.55 -9.73 16.26
C LEU A 20 -19.71 -8.23 16.06
N ALA A 21 -20.78 -7.85 15.36
CA ALA A 21 -21.28 -6.49 15.39
C ALA A 21 -21.58 -6.22 16.87
N GLN A 22 -20.71 -5.44 17.52
CA GLN A 22 -21.01 -4.95 18.87
C GLN A 22 -22.28 -4.14 18.78
N PRO A 23 -23.25 -4.31 19.69
CA PRO A 23 -24.45 -3.54 19.66
C PRO A 23 -24.07 -2.06 19.80
N ILE A 24 -24.56 -1.25 18.86
CA ILE A 24 -24.42 0.20 18.85
C ILE A 24 -25.11 0.71 20.11
N SER A 25 -24.36 0.96 21.17
CA SER A 25 -24.83 1.67 22.34
C SER A 25 -24.69 3.16 22.11
N SER A 26 -25.45 3.71 21.17
CA SER A 26 -25.72 5.13 21.16
C SER A 26 -27.01 5.35 21.96
N SER A 27 -26.96 6.14 23.01
CA SER A 27 -28.09 6.53 23.84
C SER A 27 -29.26 7.15 23.05
N LEU A 28 -29.04 7.55 21.80
CA LEU A 28 -30.04 8.08 20.87
C LEU A 28 -30.92 7.01 20.20
N LEU A 29 -30.52 5.75 20.18
CA LEU A 29 -31.30 4.65 19.57
C LEU A 29 -32.05 3.78 20.61
N GLN A 30 -31.95 4.07 21.89
CA GLN A 30 -32.55 3.25 22.97
C GLN A 30 -34.09 3.36 23.09
N SER A 31 -34.77 4.20 22.37
CA SER A 31 -36.23 4.42 22.60
C SER A 31 -37.15 3.60 21.70
N GLY A 32 -36.68 2.66 20.89
CA GLY A 32 -37.53 1.78 20.08
C GLY A 32 -38.39 2.49 19.01
N LYS A 33 -38.35 3.81 18.90
CA LYS A 33 -38.96 4.61 17.83
C LYS A 33 -37.86 4.97 16.84
N VAL A 34 -38.01 4.57 15.58
CA VAL A 34 -37.14 5.04 14.50
C VAL A 34 -37.25 6.57 14.49
N PRO A 35 -36.19 7.31 14.83
CA PRO A 35 -36.26 8.75 14.87
C PRO A 35 -36.49 9.28 13.44
N GLU A 36 -37.41 10.16 13.25
CA GLU A 36 -37.60 10.84 11.97
C GLU A 36 -36.40 11.76 11.72
N GLY A 37 -35.61 11.50 10.68
CA GLY A 37 -34.46 12.31 10.31
C GLY A 37 -33.43 11.53 9.51
N THR A 38 -32.38 12.23 9.06
CA THR A 38 -31.25 11.64 8.37
C THR A 38 -30.14 11.32 9.36
N VAL A 39 -29.77 10.04 9.42
CA VAL A 39 -28.62 9.57 10.22
C VAL A 39 -27.32 9.81 9.45
N TYR A 40 -26.33 10.35 10.12
CA TYR A 40 -24.98 10.51 9.59
C TYR A 40 -23.93 10.28 10.67
N TYR A 41 -22.71 10.04 10.21
CA TYR A 41 -21.54 9.87 11.07
C TYR A 41 -20.51 10.95 10.75
N LEU A 42 -19.68 11.28 11.72
CA LEU A 42 -18.45 12.01 11.46
C LEU A 42 -17.29 11.03 11.23
N PRO A 43 -16.27 11.43 10.49
CA PRO A 43 -15.11 10.60 10.29
C PRO A 43 -14.14 10.70 11.47
N LYS A 44 -13.32 9.66 11.66
CA LYS A 44 -12.05 9.72 12.34
C LYS A 44 -10.94 9.52 11.31
N THR A 45 -9.77 10.08 11.61
CA THR A 45 -8.63 10.08 10.69
C THR A 45 -7.85 8.79 10.80
N ALA A 46 -7.75 8.06 9.72
CA ALA A 46 -6.88 6.90 9.56
C ALA A 46 -5.64 7.27 8.74
N ILE A 47 -4.56 6.52 8.92
CA ILE A 47 -3.34 6.60 8.14
C ILE A 47 -3.21 5.35 7.29
N HIS A 48 -3.06 5.54 5.99
CA HIS A 48 -2.69 4.49 5.06
C HIS A 48 -1.18 4.54 4.82
N PHE A 49 -0.52 3.44 5.12
CA PHE A 49 0.87 3.20 4.75
C PHE A 49 0.89 2.43 3.45
N HIS A 50 1.39 3.05 2.40
CA HIS A 50 1.61 2.43 1.10
C HIS A 50 3.06 1.95 1.06
N LEU A 51 3.26 0.65 0.99
CA LEU A 51 4.56 0.00 1.04
C LEU A 51 4.87 -0.61 -0.32
N LEU A 52 6.03 -0.27 -0.90
CA LEU A 52 6.55 -0.91 -2.10
C LEU A 52 7.63 -1.91 -1.68
N ILE A 53 7.32 -3.19 -1.80
CA ILE A 53 8.20 -4.28 -1.38
C ILE A 53 8.72 -4.98 -2.63
N GLU A 54 10.05 -5.08 -2.76
CA GLU A 54 10.72 -5.87 -3.77
C GLU A 54 10.97 -7.28 -3.24
N LYS A 55 10.60 -8.26 -4.05
CA LYS A 55 10.95 -9.65 -3.88
C LYS A 55 12.00 -10.04 -4.89
N THR A 56 13.21 -10.25 -4.43
CA THR A 56 14.32 -10.76 -5.22
C THR A 56 14.37 -12.28 -5.08
N THR A 57 14.34 -13.00 -6.19
CA THR A 57 14.44 -14.46 -6.21
C THR A 57 15.68 -14.84 -7.01
N TYR A 58 16.66 -15.42 -6.31
CA TYR A 58 17.82 -16.06 -6.94
C TYR A 58 17.49 -17.53 -7.22
N THR A 59 17.83 -17.98 -8.44
CA THR A 59 17.72 -19.38 -8.84
C THR A 59 19.10 -19.81 -9.35
N PRO A 60 19.76 -20.82 -8.72
CA PRO A 60 21.07 -21.28 -9.16
C PRO A 60 21.03 -21.84 -10.56
N GLY A 61 22.12 -21.66 -11.30
CA GLY A 61 22.29 -22.26 -12.61
C GLY A 61 22.54 -23.76 -12.50
N ILE A 62 22.23 -24.50 -13.56
CA ILE A 62 22.42 -25.97 -13.60
C ILE A 62 23.91 -26.38 -13.49
N PHE A 63 24.82 -25.47 -13.84
CA PHE A 63 26.27 -25.64 -13.73
C PHE A 63 26.90 -24.86 -12.57
N SER A 64 26.10 -24.40 -11.59
CA SER A 64 26.59 -23.56 -10.49
C SER A 64 27.76 -24.19 -9.71
N LYS A 65 27.76 -25.50 -9.54
CA LYS A 65 28.87 -26.24 -8.88
C LYS A 65 30.21 -26.17 -9.62
N TYR A 66 30.19 -25.78 -10.90
CA TYR A 66 31.35 -25.66 -11.75
C TYR A 66 31.78 -24.23 -12.04
N ALA A 67 31.06 -23.24 -11.47
CA ALA A 67 31.31 -21.82 -11.70
C ALA A 67 32.74 -21.41 -11.22
N GLU A 68 33.18 -21.89 -10.08
CA GLU A 68 34.53 -21.62 -9.58
C GLU A 68 35.60 -22.16 -10.54
N LYS A 69 35.42 -23.40 -11.02
CA LYS A 69 36.41 -24.06 -11.88
C LYS A 69 36.57 -23.38 -13.25
N TYR A 70 35.46 -23.00 -13.88
CA TYR A 70 35.46 -22.53 -15.27
C TYR A 70 35.34 -21.01 -15.42
N LEU A 71 34.68 -20.32 -14.47
CA LEU A 71 34.50 -18.89 -14.52
C LEU A 71 35.26 -18.14 -13.41
N LEU A 72 35.98 -18.84 -12.56
CA LEU A 72 36.71 -18.31 -11.40
C LEU A 72 35.79 -17.51 -10.45
N ARG A 73 34.52 -17.91 -10.35
CA ARG A 73 33.49 -17.28 -9.52
C ARG A 73 33.20 -18.15 -8.31
N GLN A 74 33.57 -17.64 -7.11
CA GLN A 74 33.31 -18.30 -5.83
C GLN A 74 32.06 -17.83 -5.13
N ASP A 75 31.50 -16.72 -5.60
CA ASP A 75 30.31 -16.03 -5.04
C ASP A 75 28.96 -16.59 -5.54
N VAL A 76 28.96 -17.73 -6.23
CA VAL A 76 27.80 -18.33 -6.83
C VAL A 76 27.02 -19.20 -5.82
N GLY A 77 25.78 -18.81 -5.53
CA GLY A 77 24.89 -19.58 -4.66
C GLY A 77 24.52 -20.94 -5.28
N GLN A 78 24.46 -21.97 -4.41
CA GLN A 78 24.09 -23.33 -4.81
C GLN A 78 22.60 -23.65 -4.59
N GLU A 79 21.92 -22.81 -3.82
CA GLU A 79 20.52 -22.97 -3.44
C GLU A 79 19.70 -21.77 -3.86
N LYS A 80 18.39 -21.99 -4.02
CA LYS A 80 17.45 -20.92 -4.29
C LYS A 80 17.32 -20.03 -3.07
N ASP A 81 17.49 -18.73 -3.25
CA ASP A 81 17.31 -17.74 -2.22
C ASP A 81 16.18 -16.74 -2.58
N ILE A 82 15.41 -16.35 -1.58
CA ILE A 82 14.34 -15.37 -1.70
C ILE A 82 14.56 -14.29 -0.67
N CYS A 83 14.61 -13.06 -1.13
CA CYS A 83 14.83 -11.91 -0.26
C CYS A 83 13.78 -10.83 -0.54
N HIS A 84 13.22 -10.25 0.53
CA HIS A 84 12.29 -9.14 0.44
C HIS A 84 12.89 -7.89 1.05
N HIS A 85 12.73 -6.77 0.36
CA HIS A 85 13.20 -5.45 0.80
C HIS A 85 12.09 -4.41 0.64
N LEU A 86 11.96 -3.55 1.64
CA LEU A 86 11.16 -2.33 1.49
C LEU A 86 11.97 -1.34 0.63
N ILE A 87 11.47 -1.03 -0.57
CA ILE A 87 12.13 -0.08 -1.48
C ILE A 87 11.67 1.34 -1.17
N ASN A 88 10.37 1.50 -0.96
CA ASN A 88 9.76 2.80 -0.74
C ASN A 88 8.52 2.68 0.13
N PHE A 89 8.16 3.78 0.81
CA PHE A 89 6.90 3.91 1.49
C PHE A 89 6.34 5.33 1.34
N GLN A 90 5.02 5.43 1.35
CA GLN A 90 4.30 6.69 1.38
C GLN A 90 3.22 6.63 2.45
N MET A 91 2.87 7.77 3.01
CA MET A 91 1.75 7.90 3.92
C MET A 91 0.70 8.81 3.34
N SER A 92 -0.55 8.45 3.55
CA SER A 92 -1.69 9.28 3.23
C SER A 92 -2.73 9.20 4.35
N GLN A 93 -3.60 10.20 4.42
CA GLN A 93 -4.72 10.19 5.34
C GLN A 93 -5.98 9.70 4.63
N ALA A 94 -6.85 9.03 5.39
CA ALA A 94 -8.19 8.67 4.96
C ALA A 94 -9.19 8.91 6.09
N GLY A 95 -10.41 9.28 5.74
CA GLY A 95 -11.51 9.35 6.69
C GLY A 95 -12.19 7.99 6.79
N VAL A 96 -12.34 7.46 7.99
CA VAL A 96 -13.12 6.27 8.29
C VAL A 96 -14.27 6.62 9.21
N ARG A 97 -15.39 5.94 9.09
CA ARG A 97 -16.57 6.19 9.94
C ARG A 97 -16.23 6.03 11.42
N ASP A 98 -16.52 7.06 12.22
CA ASP A 98 -16.48 6.97 13.68
C ASP A 98 -17.84 6.52 14.20
N THR A 99 -17.92 5.27 14.65
CA THR A 99 -19.16 4.69 15.18
C THR A 99 -19.62 5.32 16.50
N SER A 100 -18.71 5.99 17.22
CA SER A 100 -19.05 6.72 18.44
C SER A 100 -19.71 8.07 18.17
N LYS A 101 -19.50 8.65 16.99
CA LYS A 101 -20.01 9.96 16.55
C LYS A 101 -21.16 9.81 15.54
N CYS A 102 -22.26 9.22 16.00
CA CYS A 102 -23.49 9.03 15.23
C CYS A 102 -24.51 10.12 15.58
N PHE A 103 -25.00 10.83 14.60
CA PHE A 103 -25.94 11.93 14.77
C PHE A 103 -27.17 11.78 13.89
N ILE A 104 -28.26 12.43 14.30
CA ILE A 104 -29.51 12.50 13.53
C ILE A 104 -29.86 13.96 13.33
N VAL A 105 -30.00 14.35 12.08
CA VAL A 105 -30.52 15.66 11.73
C VAL A 105 -31.97 15.54 11.27
N ASN A 106 -32.82 16.35 11.85
CA ASN A 106 -34.23 16.46 11.46
C ASN A 106 -34.50 17.86 10.92
N LEU A 107 -34.57 17.98 9.61
CA LEU A 107 -34.82 19.22 8.91
C LEU A 107 -36.36 19.41 8.72
N LYS A 108 -37.16 19.31 9.81
CA LYS A 108 -38.60 19.55 9.74
C LYS A 108 -38.90 21.04 9.51
N GLY A 109 -39.65 21.31 8.47
CA GLY A 109 -40.16 22.67 8.13
C GLY A 109 -39.98 23.00 6.65
N LYS A 110 -39.92 24.30 6.34
CA LYS A 110 -39.78 24.81 4.96
C LYS A 110 -38.45 24.42 4.30
N SER A 111 -37.54 23.83 5.07
CA SER A 111 -36.21 23.30 4.64
C SER A 111 -36.26 21.83 4.22
N ALA A 112 -37.40 21.26 3.92
CA ALA A 112 -37.60 19.84 3.59
C ALA A 112 -36.88 19.37 2.30
N THR A 113 -36.16 20.23 1.62
CA THR A 113 -35.42 19.94 0.37
C THR A 113 -33.91 20.06 0.52
N ALA A 114 -33.38 20.04 1.75
CA ALA A 114 -31.93 20.04 1.89
C ALA A 114 -31.31 18.73 1.33
N GLU A 115 -30.41 18.90 0.40
CA GLU A 115 -29.67 17.81 -0.20
C GLU A 115 -28.48 17.44 0.72
N ILE A 116 -28.48 16.19 1.24
CA ILE A 116 -27.46 15.71 2.16
C ILE A 116 -26.60 14.67 1.45
N HIS A 117 -25.35 15.01 1.19
CA HIS A 117 -24.37 14.12 0.61
C HIS A 117 -23.60 13.36 1.70
N ARG A 118 -23.54 12.04 1.57
CA ARG A 118 -22.85 11.13 2.47
C ARG A 118 -22.00 10.16 1.66
N SER A 119 -20.93 9.65 2.28
CA SER A 119 -20.18 8.53 1.72
C SER A 119 -20.99 7.23 1.77
N ASP A 120 -20.49 6.16 1.15
CA ASP A 120 -21.06 4.80 1.22
C ASP A 120 -21.20 4.33 2.68
N ASP A 121 -20.25 4.74 3.54
CA ASP A 121 -20.28 4.47 4.99
C ASP A 121 -21.13 5.44 5.81
N SER A 122 -21.97 6.24 5.15
CA SER A 122 -22.85 7.24 5.78
C SER A 122 -22.12 8.36 6.54
N VAL A 123 -20.87 8.66 6.22
CA VAL A 123 -20.15 9.83 6.73
C VAL A 123 -20.65 11.07 6.01
N LEU A 124 -20.96 12.13 6.77
CA LEU A 124 -21.44 13.40 6.21
C LEU A 124 -20.33 14.10 5.43
N LEU A 125 -20.61 14.44 4.19
CA LEU A 125 -19.67 15.12 3.29
C LEU A 125 -20.09 16.56 2.98
N ALA A 126 -21.36 16.75 2.62
CA ALA A 126 -21.87 18.08 2.29
C ALA A 126 -23.38 18.17 2.51
N VAL A 127 -23.87 19.41 2.66
CA VAL A 127 -25.28 19.77 2.68
C VAL A 127 -25.51 20.93 1.72
N ASN A 128 -26.42 20.78 0.77
CA ASN A 128 -26.74 21.76 -0.27
C ASN A 128 -25.52 22.23 -1.09
N ASP A 129 -24.48 21.41 -1.18
CA ASP A 129 -23.26 21.70 -1.95
C ASP A 129 -22.59 20.42 -2.41
N THR A 130 -21.61 20.53 -3.29
CA THR A 130 -20.84 19.40 -3.82
C THR A 130 -19.78 18.95 -2.83
N PRO A 131 -19.69 17.64 -2.53
CA PRO A 131 -18.64 17.10 -1.67
C PRO A 131 -17.23 17.34 -2.21
N LEU A 132 -16.26 17.52 -1.31
CA LEU A 132 -14.86 17.56 -1.68
C LEU A 132 -14.39 16.17 -2.17
N SER A 133 -13.60 16.20 -3.24
CA SER A 133 -12.92 14.99 -3.70
C SER A 133 -11.68 14.73 -2.85
N THR A 134 -11.54 13.52 -2.32
CA THR A 134 -10.31 13.08 -1.69
C THR A 134 -9.27 12.76 -2.76
N LYS A 135 -8.10 13.41 -2.67
CA LYS A 135 -6.97 13.03 -3.52
C LYS A 135 -6.45 11.68 -3.03
N GLN A 136 -6.64 10.65 -3.83
CA GLN A 136 -5.98 9.38 -3.57
C GLN A 136 -4.48 9.53 -3.78
N PRO A 137 -3.63 8.86 -2.96
CA PRO A 137 -2.20 8.82 -3.21
C PRO A 137 -1.94 8.24 -4.59
N GLN A 138 -0.97 8.81 -5.30
CA GLN A 138 -0.59 8.26 -6.59
C GLN A 138 0.09 6.89 -6.38
N PRO A 139 -0.24 5.88 -7.18
CA PRO A 139 0.45 4.60 -7.11
C PRO A 139 1.94 4.79 -7.39
N PHE A 140 2.76 3.90 -6.84
CA PHE A 140 4.19 3.90 -7.15
C PHE A 140 4.40 3.72 -8.64
N GLN A 141 5.46 4.32 -9.17
CA GLN A 141 5.79 4.11 -10.58
C GLN A 141 6.01 2.62 -10.84
N PRO A 142 5.45 2.08 -11.93
CA PRO A 142 5.63 0.68 -12.24
C PRO A 142 7.12 0.37 -12.40
N ALA A 143 7.56 -0.75 -11.83
CA ALA A 143 8.91 -1.24 -12.05
C ALA A 143 9.18 -1.38 -13.56
N PRO A 144 10.42 -1.16 -14.01
CA PRO A 144 10.77 -1.33 -15.42
C PRO A 144 10.39 -2.74 -15.86
N LYS A 145 9.81 -2.84 -17.06
CA LYS A 145 9.38 -4.13 -17.62
C LYS A 145 10.54 -5.11 -17.55
N LYS A 146 10.30 -6.28 -16.95
CA LYS A 146 11.30 -7.36 -16.87
C LYS A 146 11.78 -7.69 -18.28
N ARG A 147 13.09 -7.80 -18.44
CA ARG A 147 13.66 -8.43 -19.66
C ARG A 147 13.04 -9.82 -19.78
N GLN A 148 12.61 -10.19 -20.96
CA GLN A 148 12.07 -11.54 -21.22
C GLN A 148 13.11 -12.58 -20.76
N ARG A 149 12.65 -13.56 -20.02
CA ARG A 149 13.50 -14.66 -19.56
C ARG A 149 13.89 -15.48 -20.78
N ILE A 150 15.15 -15.32 -21.22
CA ILE A 150 15.67 -16.07 -22.34
C ILE A 150 15.98 -17.48 -21.86
N ASP A 151 15.51 -18.46 -22.62
CA ASP A 151 15.83 -19.87 -22.34
C ASP A 151 17.28 -20.15 -22.76
N ALA A 152 18.21 -20.10 -21.80
CA ALA A 152 19.63 -20.34 -22.02
C ALA A 152 19.95 -21.71 -22.66
N MET A 153 19.07 -22.69 -22.50
CA MET A 153 19.22 -24.02 -23.08
C MET A 153 19.18 -24.02 -24.62
N LYS A 154 18.59 -22.98 -25.23
CA LYS A 154 18.53 -22.83 -26.69
C LYS A 154 19.92 -22.56 -27.29
N TYR A 155 20.80 -21.91 -26.53
CA TYR A 155 22.13 -21.51 -26.99
C TYR A 155 23.21 -22.57 -26.73
N LEU A 156 22.90 -23.68 -26.04
CA LEU A 156 23.83 -24.77 -25.88
C LEU A 156 24.21 -25.38 -27.23
N SER A 157 25.50 -25.59 -27.46
CA SER A 157 26.00 -26.30 -28.64
C SER A 157 25.49 -27.74 -28.72
N GLY A 158 25.47 -28.31 -29.92
CA GLY A 158 25.08 -29.71 -30.13
C GLY A 158 25.88 -30.66 -29.25
N GLU A 159 27.17 -30.42 -29.13
CA GLU A 159 28.08 -31.24 -28.29
C GLU A 159 27.69 -31.15 -26.80
N ALA A 160 27.41 -29.95 -26.29
CA ALA A 160 27.00 -29.77 -24.91
C ALA A 160 25.69 -30.50 -24.60
N ARG A 161 24.73 -30.51 -25.57
CA ARG A 161 23.44 -31.19 -25.40
C ARG A 161 23.56 -32.69 -25.28
N ILE A 162 24.45 -33.32 -26.05
CA ILE A 162 24.62 -34.80 -26.09
C ILE A 162 25.66 -35.32 -25.09
N ALA A 163 26.44 -34.44 -24.45
CA ALA A 163 27.45 -34.85 -23.48
C ALA A 163 26.86 -35.69 -22.33
N SER A 164 27.56 -36.75 -21.94
CA SER A 164 27.09 -37.78 -21.03
C SER A 164 27.04 -37.35 -19.54
N SER A 165 27.81 -36.33 -19.15
CA SER A 165 27.89 -35.88 -17.76
C SER A 165 27.74 -34.38 -17.61
N MET A 166 27.24 -33.94 -16.46
CA MET A 166 27.07 -32.50 -16.15
C MET A 166 28.42 -31.76 -16.15
N ALA A 167 29.47 -32.41 -15.68
CA ALA A 167 30.84 -31.86 -15.71
C ALA A 167 31.33 -31.61 -17.15
N LYS A 168 31.06 -32.54 -18.06
CA LYS A 168 31.46 -32.40 -19.48
C LYS A 168 30.59 -31.36 -20.19
N LYS A 169 29.28 -31.29 -19.86
CA LYS A 169 28.39 -30.23 -20.37
C LYS A 169 28.88 -28.85 -19.96
N ALA A 170 29.23 -28.68 -18.68
CA ALA A 170 29.74 -27.42 -18.16
C ALA A 170 31.09 -27.04 -18.83
N GLU A 171 32.00 -28.01 -19.04
CA GLU A 171 33.28 -27.77 -19.75
C GLU A 171 33.06 -27.26 -21.17
N ILE A 172 32.25 -27.97 -21.96
CA ILE A 172 31.95 -27.59 -23.36
C ILE A 172 31.26 -26.21 -23.40
N THR A 173 30.33 -25.95 -22.49
CA THR A 173 29.66 -24.66 -22.43
C THR A 173 30.60 -23.51 -22.09
N ALA A 174 31.58 -23.74 -21.20
CA ALA A 174 32.61 -22.76 -20.87
C ALA A 174 33.55 -22.48 -22.05
N LEU A 175 33.92 -23.50 -22.83
CA LEU A 175 34.67 -23.33 -24.07
C LEU A 175 33.90 -22.53 -25.10
N GLN A 176 32.60 -22.84 -25.29
CA GLN A 176 31.71 -22.06 -26.17
C GLN A 176 31.62 -20.58 -25.76
N MET A 177 31.57 -20.31 -24.48
CA MET A 177 31.58 -18.92 -23.96
C MET A 177 32.90 -18.20 -24.27
N ALA A 178 34.05 -18.90 -24.16
CA ALA A 178 35.33 -18.33 -24.52
C ALA A 178 35.45 -18.02 -26.02
N GLU A 179 34.94 -18.90 -26.89
CA GLU A 179 34.85 -18.67 -28.34
C GLU A 179 33.97 -17.46 -28.68
N LEU A 180 32.84 -17.31 -28.01
CA LEU A 180 31.98 -16.12 -28.21
C LEU A 180 32.68 -14.82 -27.83
N GLN A 181 33.47 -14.81 -26.76
CA GLN A 181 34.27 -13.66 -26.37
C GLN A 181 35.41 -13.35 -27.35
N GLU A 182 36.03 -14.35 -27.89
CA GLU A 182 37.05 -14.20 -28.93
C GLU A 182 36.44 -13.60 -30.20
N HIS A 183 35.31 -14.15 -30.70
CA HIS A 183 34.61 -13.61 -31.86
C HIS A 183 34.16 -12.16 -31.64
N ARG A 184 33.68 -11.84 -30.44
CA ARG A 184 33.30 -10.46 -30.07
C ARG A 184 34.51 -9.53 -30.15
N GLN A 185 35.66 -9.97 -29.67
CA GLN A 185 36.90 -9.18 -29.69
C GLN A 185 37.38 -8.92 -31.10
N LEU A 186 37.34 -9.93 -31.97
CA LEU A 186 37.74 -9.82 -33.39
C LEU A 186 36.83 -8.81 -34.13
N LEU A 187 35.51 -8.81 -33.85
CA LEU A 187 34.60 -7.82 -34.43
C LEU A 187 34.90 -6.40 -33.95
N ILE A 188 35.25 -6.23 -32.66
CA ILE A 188 35.55 -4.90 -32.09
C ILE A 188 36.88 -4.36 -32.60
N THR A 189 37.91 -5.23 -32.76
CA THR A 189 39.24 -4.82 -33.28
C THR A 189 39.25 -4.66 -34.78
N GLY A 190 38.21 -5.15 -35.50
CA GLY A 190 38.19 -5.13 -36.97
C GLY A 190 39.04 -6.24 -37.60
N GLU A 191 39.38 -7.29 -36.85
CA GLU A 191 40.19 -8.40 -37.30
C GLU A 191 39.41 -9.66 -37.64
N ALA A 192 38.07 -9.57 -37.68
CA ALA A 192 37.22 -10.67 -38.13
C ALA A 192 37.34 -10.88 -39.63
N ASP A 193 37.31 -12.14 -40.08
CA ASP A 193 37.42 -12.51 -41.49
C ASP A 193 36.34 -11.85 -42.38
N GLU A 194 35.13 -11.73 -41.82
CA GLU A 194 34.02 -11.07 -42.48
C GLU A 194 33.51 -9.92 -41.58
N MET A 195 33.87 -8.70 -41.94
CA MET A 195 33.41 -7.51 -41.25
C MET A 195 32.12 -7.00 -41.86
N PRO A 196 31.10 -6.62 -41.03
CA PRO A 196 29.86 -6.03 -41.54
C PRO A 196 30.13 -4.66 -42.15
N GLU A 197 29.46 -4.37 -43.26
CA GLU A 197 29.61 -3.12 -44.03
C GLU A 197 29.00 -1.91 -43.27
N ASP A 198 28.03 -2.18 -42.40
CA ASP A 198 27.24 -1.15 -41.67
C ASP A 198 27.42 -1.27 -40.15
N ARG A 199 27.55 -0.11 -39.54
CA ARG A 199 27.66 0.00 -38.07
C ARG A 199 26.43 -0.60 -37.35
N ALA A 200 25.23 -0.48 -37.91
CA ALA A 200 24.03 -1.05 -37.29
C ALA A 200 24.06 -2.58 -37.31
N GLN A 201 24.57 -3.17 -38.42
CA GLN A 201 24.77 -4.61 -38.53
C GLN A 201 25.83 -5.09 -37.55
N LEU A 202 26.96 -4.38 -37.42
CA LEU A 202 27.99 -4.66 -36.41
C LEU A 202 27.43 -4.65 -35.00
N GLN A 203 26.63 -3.64 -34.64
CA GLN A 203 26.01 -3.55 -33.34
C GLN A 203 25.07 -4.72 -33.09
N LEU A 204 24.25 -5.09 -34.07
CA LEU A 204 23.34 -6.24 -33.95
C LEU A 204 24.10 -7.55 -33.71
N MET A 205 25.24 -7.76 -34.39
CA MET A 205 26.07 -8.96 -34.21
C MET A 205 26.66 -8.99 -32.81
N ILE A 206 27.18 -7.87 -32.32
CA ILE A 206 27.74 -7.76 -30.97
C ILE A 206 26.63 -8.00 -29.92
N ASP A 207 25.46 -7.38 -30.08
CA ASP A 207 24.33 -7.56 -29.16
C ASP A 207 23.86 -9.01 -29.10
N GLU A 208 23.86 -9.72 -30.23
CA GLU A 208 23.50 -11.14 -30.25
C GLU A 208 24.55 -12.02 -29.59
N ILE A 209 25.85 -11.75 -29.80
CA ILE A 209 26.94 -12.46 -29.11
C ILE A 209 26.84 -12.22 -27.59
N ASP A 210 26.65 -10.97 -27.15
CA ASP A 210 26.50 -10.62 -25.76
C ASP A 210 25.28 -11.33 -25.14
N LEU A 211 24.18 -11.39 -25.87
CA LEU A 211 22.97 -12.10 -25.42
C LEU A 211 23.21 -13.60 -25.25
N GLN A 212 23.89 -14.24 -26.20
CA GLN A 212 24.26 -15.66 -26.12
C GLN A 212 25.19 -15.91 -24.96
N TYR A 213 26.22 -15.08 -24.80
CA TYR A 213 27.18 -15.18 -23.69
C TYR A 213 26.48 -15.04 -22.33
N GLU A 214 25.69 -13.99 -22.12
CA GLU A 214 24.94 -13.77 -20.87
C GLU A 214 23.99 -14.94 -20.58
N SER A 215 23.33 -15.47 -21.62
CA SER A 215 22.44 -16.62 -21.48
C SER A 215 23.20 -17.87 -21.02
N LEU A 216 24.32 -18.22 -21.67
CA LEU A 216 25.15 -19.36 -21.27
C LEU A 216 25.78 -19.15 -19.87
N GLN A 217 26.23 -17.92 -19.57
CA GLN A 217 26.77 -17.58 -18.27
C GLN A 217 25.73 -17.81 -17.17
N SER A 218 24.45 -17.52 -17.44
CA SER A 218 23.35 -17.74 -16.48
C SER A 218 23.21 -19.21 -16.04
N LEU A 219 23.66 -20.16 -16.87
CA LEU A 219 23.69 -21.58 -16.52
C LEU A 219 24.70 -21.89 -15.41
N PHE A 220 25.70 -21.04 -15.22
CA PHE A 220 26.71 -21.15 -14.15
C PHE A 220 26.33 -20.25 -12.97
N VAL A 221 26.14 -18.96 -13.20
CA VAL A 221 25.95 -17.98 -12.10
C VAL A 221 24.52 -17.92 -11.60
N GLY A 222 23.58 -18.57 -12.30
CA GLY A 222 22.16 -18.50 -11.97
C GLY A 222 21.49 -17.24 -12.48
N THR A 223 20.24 -17.07 -12.10
CA THR A 223 19.41 -15.94 -12.50
C THR A 223 18.77 -15.29 -11.29
N THR A 224 18.72 -13.96 -11.29
CA THR A 224 18.01 -13.18 -10.29
C THR A 224 16.81 -12.51 -10.94
N THR A 225 15.64 -12.70 -10.36
CA THR A 225 14.42 -12.02 -10.77
C THR A 225 13.93 -11.13 -9.65
N CYS A 226 13.48 -9.90 -10.00
CA CYS A 226 12.93 -8.94 -9.06
C CYS A 226 11.45 -8.74 -9.40
N ASP A 227 10.60 -8.87 -8.40
CA ASP A 227 9.17 -8.61 -8.44
C ASP A 227 8.83 -7.56 -7.40
N THR A 228 8.05 -6.53 -7.76
CA THR A 228 7.58 -5.53 -6.82
C THR A 228 6.11 -5.73 -6.52
N THR A 229 5.75 -5.59 -5.25
CA THR A 229 4.37 -5.68 -4.77
C THR A 229 4.05 -4.46 -3.92
N GLU A 230 2.91 -3.84 -4.21
CA GLU A 230 2.36 -2.79 -3.34
C GLU A 230 1.49 -3.42 -2.27
N CYS A 231 1.72 -3.02 -1.03
CA CYS A 231 0.90 -3.39 0.13
C CYS A 231 0.37 -2.14 0.80
N ILE A 232 -0.91 -2.15 1.19
CA ILE A 232 -1.52 -1.06 1.96
C ILE A 232 -1.83 -1.57 3.35
N PHE A 233 -1.32 -0.87 4.34
CA PHE A 233 -1.62 -1.09 5.75
C PHE A 233 -2.34 0.14 6.31
N THR A 234 -3.44 -0.07 7.03
CA THR A 234 -4.24 1.02 7.60
C THR A 234 -4.15 1.00 9.11
N LEU A 235 -3.83 2.13 9.70
CA LEU A 235 -3.82 2.35 11.14
C LEU A 235 -4.72 3.52 11.50
N CYS A 236 -5.53 3.36 12.55
CA CYS A 236 -6.35 4.43 13.09
C CYS A 236 -5.96 4.65 14.57
N PRO A 237 -5.02 5.58 14.86
CA PRO A 237 -4.59 5.83 16.23
C PRO A 237 -5.68 6.59 16.99
N ASP A 238 -6.22 5.99 18.04
CA ASP A 238 -7.24 6.64 18.91
C ASP A 238 -6.59 7.44 20.06
N LYS A 239 -5.29 7.28 20.28
CA LYS A 239 -4.49 7.95 21.32
C LYS A 239 -3.05 8.11 20.88
N GLU A 240 -2.27 8.84 21.66
CA GLU A 240 -0.83 8.91 21.48
C GLU A 240 -0.19 7.52 21.54
N MET A 241 0.87 7.34 20.74
CA MET A 241 1.63 6.11 20.64
C MET A 241 3.12 6.44 20.78
N GLU A 242 3.82 5.73 21.66
CA GLU A 242 5.25 5.90 21.83
C GLU A 242 5.99 4.68 21.29
N ARG A 243 6.59 4.82 20.11
CA ARG A 243 7.39 3.76 19.43
C ARG A 243 6.70 2.39 19.41
N GLU A 244 5.45 2.35 19.04
CA GLU A 244 4.73 1.09 18.90
C GLU A 244 5.06 0.41 17.56
N ILE A 245 5.22 -0.90 17.58
CA ILE A 245 5.46 -1.68 16.35
C ILE A 245 4.18 -1.71 15.52
N ILE A 246 4.26 -1.21 14.29
CA ILE A 246 3.11 -1.18 13.36
C ILE A 246 3.11 -2.35 12.38
N PHE A 247 4.28 -2.75 11.88
CA PHE A 247 4.49 -3.92 11.03
C PHE A 247 5.96 -4.35 11.08
N ARG A 248 6.26 -5.50 10.49
CA ARG A 248 7.63 -5.99 10.32
C ARG A 248 7.86 -6.44 8.88
N ILE A 249 9.12 -6.36 8.44
CA ILE A 249 9.53 -6.87 7.13
C ILE A 249 10.58 -7.96 7.32
N SER A 250 10.18 -9.17 6.99
CA SER A 250 11.05 -10.34 7.00
C SER A 250 11.77 -10.48 5.65
N LYS A 251 13.06 -10.77 5.71
CA LYS A 251 13.86 -11.05 4.51
C LYS A 251 13.27 -12.17 3.65
N GLN A 252 12.75 -13.22 4.28
CA GLN A 252 12.25 -14.40 3.57
C GLN A 252 10.76 -14.32 3.25
N ARG A 253 9.94 -13.67 4.11
CA ARG A 253 8.47 -13.71 4.04
C ARG A 253 7.85 -12.40 3.56
N GLY A 254 8.63 -11.30 3.48
CA GLY A 254 8.12 -9.98 3.13
C GLY A 254 7.41 -9.29 4.30
N LEU A 255 6.30 -8.63 4.02
CA LEU A 255 5.48 -7.99 5.06
C LEU A 255 4.88 -9.07 5.96
N VAL A 256 5.13 -8.96 7.25
CA VAL A 256 4.64 -9.88 8.28
C VAL A 256 4.00 -9.09 9.42
N ASP A 257 3.24 -9.78 10.24
CA ASP A 257 2.54 -9.18 11.37
C ASP A 257 3.53 -8.61 12.40
N LYS A 258 3.07 -7.65 13.20
CA LYS A 258 3.87 -7.00 14.26
C LYS A 258 4.44 -7.99 15.27
N ASP A 259 3.75 -9.12 15.49
CA ASP A 259 4.13 -10.16 16.45
C ASP A 259 5.08 -11.21 15.86
N ASP A 260 5.35 -11.20 14.55
CA ASP A 260 6.29 -12.12 13.89
C ASP A 260 7.74 -11.65 14.03
N LEU A 261 8.49 -12.27 14.95
CA LEU A 261 9.87 -11.91 15.26
C LEU A 261 10.88 -12.17 14.12
N SER A 262 10.46 -12.80 13.02
CA SER A 262 11.32 -13.06 11.86
C SER A 262 11.65 -11.81 11.04
N GLY A 263 10.96 -10.70 11.27
CA GLY A 263 11.08 -9.46 10.52
C GLY A 263 11.69 -8.31 11.31
N VAL A 264 12.32 -7.38 10.59
CA VAL A 264 12.80 -6.10 11.12
C VAL A 264 11.59 -5.23 11.48
N PRO A 265 11.48 -4.72 12.71
CA PRO A 265 10.33 -3.93 13.15
C PRO A 265 10.38 -2.51 12.61
N PHE A 266 9.19 -1.99 12.28
CA PHE A 266 8.94 -0.60 12.00
C PHE A 266 8.06 -0.04 13.11
N TYR A 267 8.48 1.09 13.66
CA TYR A 267 7.81 1.73 14.79
C TYR A 267 7.15 3.03 14.37
N LEU A 268 6.06 3.37 15.02
CA LEU A 268 5.38 4.64 14.90
C LEU A 268 5.30 5.32 16.26
N THR A 269 5.62 6.60 16.28
CA THR A 269 5.29 7.52 17.36
C THR A 269 4.20 8.46 16.87
N VAL A 270 3.14 8.62 17.64
CA VAL A 270 2.05 9.57 17.38
C VAL A 270 1.98 10.49 18.60
N GLU A 271 2.29 11.75 18.41
CA GLU A 271 2.32 12.79 19.43
C GLU A 271 1.22 13.82 19.15
N ASP A 272 0.28 14.02 20.08
CA ASP A 272 -0.69 15.10 20.01
C ASP A 272 0.02 16.43 20.31
N LEU A 273 -0.10 17.41 19.42
CA LEU A 273 0.49 18.74 19.65
C LEU A 273 -0.35 19.63 20.57
N HIS A 274 -1.42 19.08 21.18
CA HIS A 274 -2.27 19.71 22.17
C HIS A 274 -2.74 21.12 21.83
N GLN A 275 -3.04 21.37 20.55
CA GLN A 275 -3.52 22.67 20.08
C GLN A 275 -4.91 23.02 20.62
N HIS A 276 -5.66 22.02 21.08
CA HIS A 276 -6.97 22.17 21.69
C HIS A 276 -6.98 21.45 23.03
N SER A 277 -7.57 22.07 24.07
CA SER A 277 -7.89 21.35 25.28
C SER A 277 -8.88 20.25 24.97
N GLN A 278 -8.63 19.03 25.43
CA GLN A 278 -9.61 17.93 25.32
C GLN A 278 -10.88 18.34 26.06
N GLN A 279 -11.84 18.82 25.33
CA GLN A 279 -13.19 19.01 25.86
C GLN A 279 -13.92 17.68 25.68
N GLU A 280 -14.25 17.04 26.79
CA GLU A 280 -15.14 15.90 26.78
C GLU A 280 -16.48 16.38 26.21
N PHE A 281 -16.89 15.81 25.08
CA PHE A 281 -18.12 16.21 24.42
C PHE A 281 -19.30 15.66 25.22
N ASP A 282 -19.99 16.55 25.94
CA ASP A 282 -21.21 16.23 26.66
C ASP A 282 -22.39 16.25 25.66
N PHE A 283 -22.86 15.07 25.27
CA PHE A 283 -24.02 14.95 24.38
C PHE A 283 -25.26 15.44 25.13
N PRO A 284 -25.87 16.57 24.73
CA PRO A 284 -27.05 17.06 25.40
C PRO A 284 -28.21 16.08 25.17
N GLU A 285 -28.62 15.39 26.23
CA GLU A 285 -29.65 14.34 26.20
C GLU A 285 -31.03 14.80 25.67
N ASN A 286 -31.31 16.09 25.60
CA ASN A 286 -32.68 16.58 25.35
C ASN A 286 -32.82 17.85 24.48
N LYS A 287 -31.78 18.32 23.77
CA LYS A 287 -31.97 19.46 22.87
C LYS A 287 -32.30 18.98 21.46
N LYS A 288 -33.39 19.52 20.87
CA LYS A 288 -33.70 19.37 19.43
C LYS A 288 -32.49 19.85 18.63
N ASN A 289 -31.75 18.93 18.05
CA ASN A 289 -30.58 19.26 17.26
C ASN A 289 -31.04 19.92 15.95
N GLU A 290 -30.96 21.25 15.91
CA GLU A 290 -31.36 22.06 14.76
C GLU A 290 -30.18 22.38 13.83
N GLY A 291 -29.03 21.67 13.93
CA GLY A 291 -27.82 21.90 13.15
C GLY A 291 -27.05 20.63 12.86
N PHE A 292 -25.87 20.79 12.30
CA PHE A 292 -24.96 19.70 12.01
C PHE A 292 -23.75 19.74 12.94
N TYR A 293 -23.35 18.57 13.40
CA TYR A 293 -22.08 18.44 14.12
C TYR A 293 -20.92 18.36 13.13
N ALA A 294 -19.81 18.98 13.48
CA ALA A 294 -18.55 18.92 12.77
C ALA A 294 -17.40 18.69 13.75
N ASN A 295 -16.33 18.07 13.27
CA ASN A 295 -15.11 17.95 14.03
C ASN A 295 -14.28 19.23 13.92
N ILE A 296 -13.64 19.61 15.04
CA ILE A 296 -12.54 20.56 15.08
C ILE A 296 -11.30 19.72 15.35
N PRO A 297 -10.51 19.36 14.30
CA PRO A 297 -9.40 18.44 14.45
C PRO A 297 -8.26 19.05 15.25
N GLY A 298 -7.61 18.24 16.07
CA GLY A 298 -6.30 18.55 16.60
C GLY A 298 -5.20 18.25 15.58
N THR A 299 -3.95 18.56 15.91
CA THR A 299 -2.79 18.26 15.06
C THR A 299 -1.89 17.27 15.76
N ALA A 300 -1.50 16.21 15.06
CA ALA A 300 -0.55 15.24 15.57
C ALA A 300 0.71 15.15 14.71
N ARG A 301 1.82 14.90 15.36
CA ARG A 301 3.10 14.58 14.73
C ARG A 301 3.27 13.06 14.70
N LEU A 302 3.57 12.54 13.53
CA LEU A 302 3.84 11.12 13.30
C LEU A 302 5.30 10.96 12.93
N THR A 303 6.02 10.11 13.65
CA THR A 303 7.42 9.79 13.36
C THR A 303 7.58 8.30 13.18
N ILE A 304 8.15 7.91 12.04
CA ILE A 304 8.38 6.50 11.67
C ILE A 304 9.84 6.18 11.85
N TYR A 305 10.09 5.03 12.48
CA TYR A 305 11.45 4.51 12.69
C TYR A 305 11.57 3.09 12.14
N ARG A 306 12.74 2.79 11.64
CA ARG A 306 13.21 1.43 11.40
C ARG A 306 14.32 1.14 12.40
N GLU A 307 14.09 0.23 13.32
CA GLU A 307 14.97 0.04 14.47
C GLU A 307 15.21 1.38 15.19
N GLU A 308 16.46 1.89 15.25
CA GLU A 308 16.79 3.18 15.84
C GLU A 308 16.83 4.34 14.83
N GLN A 309 16.72 4.04 13.53
CA GLN A 309 16.80 5.05 12.48
C GLN A 309 15.43 5.70 12.25
N GLN A 310 15.35 7.02 12.42
CA GLN A 310 14.20 7.79 11.98
C GLN A 310 14.16 7.86 10.45
N LEU A 311 13.05 7.45 9.86
CA LEU A 311 12.84 7.44 8.42
C LEU A 311 12.14 8.70 7.93
N ALA A 312 11.07 9.11 8.61
CA ALA A 312 10.27 10.27 8.22
C ALA A 312 9.48 10.83 9.40
N THR A 313 9.12 12.11 9.29
CA THR A 313 8.20 12.80 10.20
C THR A 313 7.16 13.55 9.40
N TYR A 314 5.90 13.43 9.81
CA TYR A 314 4.76 14.10 9.20
C TYR A 314 3.94 14.79 10.28
N THR A 315 3.28 15.87 9.90
CA THR A 315 2.34 16.58 10.78
C THR A 315 1.01 16.67 10.05
N TYR A 316 -0.02 16.12 10.68
CA TYR A 316 -1.35 16.02 10.09
C TYR A 316 -2.45 16.44 11.05
N PRO A 317 -3.59 16.95 10.55
CA PRO A 317 -4.78 17.11 11.34
C PRO A 317 -5.46 15.76 11.61
N PHE A 318 -5.89 15.54 12.86
CA PHE A 318 -6.58 14.34 13.31
C PHE A 318 -7.89 14.68 14.00
N ALA A 319 -8.98 14.09 13.54
CA ALA A 319 -10.31 14.28 14.12
C ALA A 319 -10.39 13.84 15.60
N GLN A 320 -9.70 12.77 15.95
CA GLN A 320 -9.73 12.18 17.31
C GLN A 320 -8.86 12.91 18.34
N PHE A 321 -7.93 13.76 17.90
CA PHE A 321 -7.15 14.64 18.81
C PHE A 321 -7.76 16.04 18.95
N GLY A 322 -8.95 16.25 18.44
CA GLY A 322 -9.72 17.45 18.57
C GLY A 322 -11.04 17.22 19.33
N PHE A 323 -12.02 18.03 19.06
CA PHE A 323 -13.35 17.93 19.63
C PHE A 323 -14.44 18.06 18.58
N THR A 324 -15.70 17.82 18.98
CA THR A 324 -16.84 17.90 18.08
C THR A 324 -17.76 19.03 18.54
N GLU A 325 -18.25 19.84 17.64
CA GLU A 325 -19.09 20.99 17.94
C GLU A 325 -20.34 21.03 17.05
N LEU A 326 -21.46 21.53 17.62
CA LEU A 326 -22.68 21.76 16.86
C LEU A 326 -22.59 23.07 16.08
N GLN A 327 -22.71 22.98 14.78
CA GLN A 327 -22.56 24.11 13.88
C GLN A 327 -23.88 24.48 13.22
N GLY A 328 -24.11 25.76 13.06
CA GLY A 328 -25.08 26.31 12.14
C GLY A 328 -26.56 26.09 12.45
N GLY A 329 -26.93 25.69 13.67
CA GLY A 329 -28.35 25.47 14.03
C GLY A 329 -29.24 26.66 13.70
N PHE A 330 -28.78 27.85 14.02
CA PHE A 330 -29.50 29.10 13.67
C PHE A 330 -29.54 29.30 12.14
N LEU A 331 -28.43 29.02 11.43
CA LEU A 331 -28.32 29.23 10.00
C LEU A 331 -29.29 28.33 9.22
N PHE A 332 -29.31 27.04 9.50
CA PHE A 332 -30.20 26.09 8.82
C PHE A 332 -31.70 26.33 9.13
N LYS A 333 -32.00 26.89 10.29
CA LYS A 333 -33.36 27.22 10.67
C LYS A 333 -33.90 28.44 9.93
N HIS A 334 -33.09 29.48 9.78
CA HIS A 334 -33.50 30.76 9.20
C HIS A 334 -33.16 30.86 7.70
N TYR A 335 -32.15 30.17 7.24
CA TYR A 335 -31.64 30.20 5.86
C TYR A 335 -31.57 28.78 5.28
N PRO A 336 -32.68 28.28 4.70
CA PRO A 336 -32.79 26.91 4.21
C PRO A 336 -31.77 26.56 3.12
N ALA A 337 -31.24 27.53 2.39
CA ALA A 337 -30.20 27.35 1.35
C ALA A 337 -28.76 27.37 1.90
N THR A 338 -28.61 27.30 3.24
CA THR A 338 -27.28 27.22 3.84
C THR A 338 -26.48 26.03 3.30
N GLN A 339 -25.30 26.32 2.79
CA GLN A 339 -24.33 25.34 2.26
C GLN A 339 -23.33 24.97 3.35
N LEU A 340 -23.07 23.69 3.50
CA LEU A 340 -22.05 23.15 4.39
C LEU A 340 -21.22 22.10 3.61
N VAL A 341 -19.90 22.23 3.66
CA VAL A 341 -18.97 21.21 3.11
C VAL A 341 -17.99 20.84 4.20
N LEU A 342 -17.86 19.54 4.46
CA LEU A 342 -16.95 18.99 5.43
C LEU A 342 -15.75 18.34 4.74
N ASN A 343 -14.60 18.39 5.41
CA ASN A 343 -13.44 17.63 5.01
C ASN A 343 -13.73 16.13 5.19
N PRO A 344 -13.65 15.32 4.13
CA PRO A 344 -14.00 13.90 4.20
C PRO A 344 -13.07 13.06 5.09
N ILE A 345 -11.88 13.59 5.44
CA ILE A 345 -10.88 12.89 6.25
C ILE A 345 -11.03 13.24 7.73
N THR A 346 -11.20 14.53 8.04
CA THR A 346 -11.23 15.01 9.42
C THR A 346 -12.62 15.36 9.91
N GLY A 347 -13.57 15.59 9.01
CA GLY A 347 -14.89 16.11 9.35
C GLY A 347 -14.91 17.59 9.76
N ALA A 348 -13.80 18.32 9.49
CA ALA A 348 -13.73 19.75 9.72
C ALA A 348 -14.58 20.53 8.70
N ILE A 349 -15.03 21.70 9.07
CA ILE A 349 -15.76 22.59 8.16
C ILE A 349 -14.78 23.21 7.17
N GLU A 350 -15.00 22.96 5.88
CA GLU A 350 -14.24 23.57 4.79
C GLU A 350 -15.00 24.77 4.21
N LYS A 351 -16.33 24.68 4.19
CA LYS A 351 -17.19 25.75 3.71
C LYS A 351 -18.48 25.79 4.53
N LEU A 352 -18.83 26.96 4.99
CA LEU A 352 -20.15 27.26 5.58
C LEU A 352 -20.61 28.60 5.02
N HIS A 353 -21.67 28.58 4.20
CA HIS A 353 -22.22 29.78 3.56
C HIS A 353 -23.72 29.82 3.71
N ALA A 354 -24.25 30.93 4.23
CA ALA A 354 -25.66 31.17 4.34
C ALA A 354 -26.08 32.34 3.44
N GLU A 355 -26.98 32.10 2.50
CA GLU A 355 -27.59 33.17 1.73
C GLU A 355 -28.59 33.94 2.59
N ILE A 356 -28.22 35.14 2.97
CA ILE A 356 -29.10 36.08 3.67
C ILE A 356 -30.01 36.71 2.61
N PRO A 357 -31.33 36.48 2.61
CA PRO A 357 -32.18 37.11 1.63
C PRO A 357 -32.15 38.64 1.80
N GLU A 358 -31.83 39.34 0.72
CA GLU A 358 -31.93 40.80 0.71
C GLU A 358 -33.31 41.22 1.15
N LYS A 359 -33.39 42.10 2.17
CA LYS A 359 -34.65 42.72 2.56
C LYS A 359 -35.14 43.55 1.37
N LYS A 360 -36.20 43.09 0.71
CA LYS A 360 -36.96 43.92 -0.22
C LYS A 360 -37.72 45.00 0.55
#